data_bba20763923c3b064aad187e314333eb
#
_entry.id   bba20763923c3b064aad187e314333eb
#
_cell.length_a   1.000
_cell.length_b   1.000
_cell.length_c   1.000
_cell.angle_alpha   90.00
_cell.angle_beta   90.00
_cell.angle_gamma   90.00
#
_symmetry.space_group_name_H-M   'P 1'
#
loop_
_entity.id
_entity.type
_entity.pdbx_description
1 polymer ?
#
loop_
_entity_poly.entity_id
_entity_poly.type
_entity_poly.pdbx_seq_one_letter_code
_entity_poly.pdbx_strand_id
1 'polypeptide(L)'
;MIVYDNLWKTMKEKGITQYRLMHYHNFSQITFKRMKNNMHSSTYTICRLCDALGCRIEDIISFVPDEDYEPPKIVTKAELLEMKRAKKRTLEL
;
A
#
# COMPACT_ATOMS: atom_id res chain seq x y z
N MET A 1 -8.19 4.52 2.88
CA MET A 1 -8.04 3.21 2.21
C MET A 1 -7.01 3.33 1.08
N ILE A 2 -6.14 2.37 0.98
CA ILE A 2 -5.19 2.29 -0.13
C ILE A 2 -5.89 1.65 -1.32
N VAL A 3 -5.73 2.26 -2.50
CA VAL A 3 -6.26 1.73 -3.76
C VAL A 3 -5.15 1.58 -4.79
N TYR A 4 -5.34 0.68 -5.75
CA TYR A 4 -4.33 0.33 -6.75
C TYR A 4 -4.68 0.81 -8.16
N ASP A 5 -5.55 1.78 -8.29
CA ASP A 5 -6.00 2.28 -9.59
C ASP A 5 -4.84 2.78 -10.45
N ASN A 6 -3.85 3.41 -9.81
CA ASN A 6 -2.67 3.91 -10.50
C ASN A 6 -1.81 2.78 -11.09
N LEU A 7 -1.79 1.62 -10.43
CA LEU A 7 -1.06 0.45 -10.93
C LEU A 7 -1.56 0.03 -12.31
N TRP A 8 -2.88 -0.10 -12.45
CA TRP A 8 -3.49 -0.53 -13.73
C TRP A 8 -3.21 0.49 -14.83
N LYS A 9 -3.31 1.76 -14.50
CA LYS A 9 -3.00 2.85 -15.42
C LYS A 9 -1.54 2.83 -15.85
N THR A 10 -0.61 2.68 -14.92
CA THR A 10 0.82 2.62 -15.19
C THR A 10 1.17 1.42 -16.05
N MET A 11 0.61 0.24 -15.75
CA MET A 11 0.81 -0.96 -16.57
C MET A 11 0.36 -0.74 -18.00
N LYS A 12 -0.82 -0.12 -18.19
CA LYS A 12 -1.35 0.18 -19.51
C LYS A 12 -0.48 1.18 -20.27
N GLU A 13 -0.02 2.23 -19.60
CA GLU A 13 0.85 3.24 -20.20
C GLU A 13 2.19 2.66 -20.65
N LYS A 14 2.73 1.71 -19.89
CA LYS A 14 4.01 1.06 -20.20
C LYS A 14 3.87 -0.17 -21.08
N GLY A 15 2.64 -0.58 -21.41
CA GLY A 15 2.40 -1.76 -22.22
C GLY A 15 2.81 -3.06 -21.53
N ILE A 16 2.79 -3.12 -20.21
CA ILE A 16 3.15 -4.29 -19.43
C ILE A 16 1.90 -4.96 -18.90
N THR A 17 1.73 -6.25 -19.22
CA THR A 17 0.55 -7.04 -18.83
C THR A 17 0.80 -7.80 -17.53
N GLN A 18 -0.28 -8.24 -16.87
CA GLN A 18 -0.18 -9.14 -15.72
C GLN A 18 0.54 -10.43 -16.08
N TYR A 19 0.25 -10.98 -17.24
CA TYR A 19 0.91 -12.17 -17.77
C TYR A 19 2.43 -11.99 -17.77
N ARG A 20 2.91 -10.87 -18.28
CA ARG A 20 4.34 -10.57 -18.33
C ARG A 20 4.95 -10.47 -16.94
N LEU A 21 4.26 -9.84 -15.99
CA LEU A 21 4.72 -9.75 -14.61
C LEU A 21 4.77 -11.14 -13.94
N MET A 22 3.79 -11.99 -14.20
CA MET A 22 3.78 -13.34 -13.65
C MET A 22 4.90 -14.21 -14.21
N HIS A 23 5.15 -14.15 -15.51
CA HIS A 23 6.14 -14.99 -16.18
C HIS A 23 7.58 -14.53 -16.01
N TYR A 24 7.82 -13.22 -16.05
CA TYR A 24 9.18 -12.69 -16.04
C TYR A 24 9.62 -12.17 -14.69
N HIS A 25 8.68 -11.89 -13.79
CA HIS A 25 8.98 -11.30 -12.48
C HIS A 25 8.42 -12.11 -11.30
N ASN A 26 7.94 -13.32 -11.55
CA ASN A 26 7.43 -14.23 -10.51
C ASN A 26 6.32 -13.68 -9.63
N PHE A 27 5.46 -12.83 -10.17
CA PHE A 27 4.25 -12.42 -9.46
C PHE A 27 3.19 -13.51 -9.55
N SER A 28 2.42 -13.70 -8.47
CA SER A 28 1.32 -14.65 -8.46
C SER A 28 0.02 -14.00 -8.93
N GLN A 29 -0.85 -14.83 -9.51
CA GLN A 29 -2.19 -14.37 -9.90
C GLN A 29 -3.00 -13.89 -8.69
N ILE A 30 -2.81 -14.52 -7.54
CA ILE A 30 -3.49 -14.16 -6.30
C ILE A 30 -3.14 -12.72 -5.89
N THR A 31 -1.88 -12.31 -6.07
CA THR A 31 -1.43 -10.95 -5.78
C THR A 31 -2.25 -9.91 -6.54
N PHE A 32 -2.43 -10.11 -7.85
CA PHE A 32 -3.20 -9.19 -8.68
C PHE A 32 -4.68 -9.22 -8.35
N LYS A 33 -5.22 -10.39 -8.03
CA LYS A 33 -6.61 -10.53 -7.61
C LYS A 33 -6.89 -9.74 -6.32
N ARG A 34 -6.00 -9.82 -5.35
CA ARG A 34 -6.09 -9.04 -4.12
C ARG A 34 -6.02 -7.55 -4.38
N MET A 35 -5.11 -7.11 -5.23
CA MET A 35 -4.96 -5.71 -5.58
C MET A 35 -6.20 -5.16 -6.29
N LYS A 36 -6.84 -5.94 -7.16
CA LYS A 36 -8.10 -5.56 -7.80
C LYS A 36 -9.22 -5.31 -6.80
N ASN A 37 -9.18 -6.00 -5.67
CA ASN A 37 -10.15 -5.84 -4.58
C ASN A 37 -9.65 -4.86 -3.50
N ASN A 38 -8.60 -4.11 -3.76
CA ASN A 38 -8.00 -3.16 -2.84
C ASN A 38 -7.62 -3.77 -1.48
N MET A 39 -7.17 -5.02 -1.50
CA MET A 39 -6.70 -5.70 -0.30
C MET A 39 -5.25 -5.32 -0.01
N HIS A 40 -4.85 -5.46 1.24
CA HIS A 40 -3.49 -5.12 1.67
C HIS A 40 -2.43 -5.94 0.95
N SER A 41 -1.35 -5.28 0.59
CA SER A 41 -0.14 -5.89 0.07
C SER A 41 1.05 -5.48 0.93
N SER A 42 2.07 -6.31 0.99
CA SER A 42 3.29 -5.94 1.69
C SER A 42 4.04 -4.84 0.92
N THR A 43 4.79 -4.03 1.64
CA THR A 43 5.66 -3.03 1.02
C THR A 43 6.71 -3.67 0.13
N TYR A 44 7.12 -4.91 0.44
CA TYR A 44 8.01 -5.67 -0.41
C TYR A 44 7.40 -5.96 -1.79
N THR A 45 6.14 -6.35 -1.84
CA THR A 45 5.43 -6.55 -3.11
C THR A 45 5.35 -5.26 -3.93
N ILE A 46 5.06 -4.15 -3.27
CA ILE A 46 5.03 -2.83 -3.91
C ILE A 46 6.40 -2.44 -4.44
N CYS A 47 7.46 -2.69 -3.66
CA CYS A 47 8.83 -2.46 -4.08
C CYS A 47 9.18 -3.25 -5.35
N ARG A 48 8.81 -4.53 -5.40
CA ARG A 48 9.02 -5.37 -6.58
C ARG A 48 8.26 -4.86 -7.80
N LEU A 49 7.05 -4.35 -7.62
CA LEU A 49 6.28 -3.75 -8.71
C LEU A 49 6.96 -2.48 -9.24
N CYS A 50 7.46 -1.63 -8.35
CA CYS A 50 8.21 -0.45 -8.75
C CYS A 50 9.45 -0.82 -9.57
N ASP A 51 10.19 -1.83 -9.15
CA ASP A 51 11.36 -2.32 -9.88
C ASP A 51 10.98 -2.90 -11.24
N ALA A 52 9.95 -3.73 -11.29
CA ALA A 52 9.51 -4.38 -12.51
C ALA A 52 8.95 -3.40 -13.55
N LEU A 53 8.27 -2.35 -13.09
CA LEU A 53 7.66 -1.34 -13.95
C LEU A 53 8.57 -0.13 -14.18
N GLY A 54 9.65 0.01 -13.41
CA GLY A 54 10.52 1.17 -13.49
C GLY A 54 9.79 2.46 -13.14
N CYS A 55 8.99 2.43 -12.08
CA CYS A 55 8.14 3.54 -11.67
C CYS A 55 8.30 3.83 -10.17
N ARG A 56 7.59 4.84 -9.71
CA ARG A 56 7.57 5.24 -8.29
C ARG A 56 6.36 4.64 -7.58
N ILE A 57 6.37 4.71 -6.25
CA ILE A 57 5.28 4.20 -5.42
C ILE A 57 3.95 4.90 -5.72
N GLU A 58 3.97 6.19 -6.03
CA GLU A 58 2.79 6.98 -6.40
C GLU A 58 2.13 6.48 -7.69
N ASP A 59 2.90 5.81 -8.53
CA ASP A 59 2.41 5.23 -9.79
C ASP A 59 1.75 3.86 -9.57
N ILE A 60 1.81 3.32 -8.36
CA ILE A 60 1.24 2.02 -7.98
C ILE A 60 0.01 2.20 -7.10
N ILE A 61 0.14 3.00 -6.04
CA ILE A 61 -0.89 3.15 -5.01
C ILE A 61 -1.29 4.60 -4.83
N SER A 62 -2.50 4.79 -4.32
CA SER A 62 -2.95 6.08 -3.81
C SER A 62 -3.79 5.86 -2.56
N PHE A 63 -3.96 6.93 -1.80
CA PHE A 63 -4.78 6.90 -0.60
C PHE A 63 -6.09 7.63 -0.88
N VAL A 64 -7.20 6.95 -0.56
CA VAL A 64 -8.54 7.55 -0.61
C VAL A 64 -9.02 7.66 0.82
N PRO A 65 -9.33 8.88 1.30
CA PRO A 65 -9.86 9.05 2.66
C PRO A 65 -11.16 8.29 2.84
N ASP A 66 -11.30 7.65 4.01
CA ASP A 66 -12.52 6.99 4.41
C ASP A 66 -13.46 8.04 5.00
N GLU A 67 -14.60 8.30 4.36
CA GLU A 67 -15.57 9.29 4.81
C GLU A 67 -16.18 8.93 6.16
N ASP A 68 -16.23 7.64 6.48
CA ASP A 68 -16.78 7.14 7.74
C ASP A 68 -15.71 7.02 8.85
N TYR A 69 -14.48 7.42 8.55
CA TYR A 69 -13.41 7.35 9.54
C TYR A 69 -13.60 8.39 10.64
N GLU A 70 -13.73 7.91 11.86
CA GLU A 70 -13.73 8.76 13.05
C GLU A 70 -12.40 8.57 13.79
N PRO A 71 -11.62 9.66 14.01
CA PRO A 71 -10.40 9.54 14.79
C PRO A 71 -10.73 9.11 16.21
N PRO A 72 -9.89 8.26 16.85
CA PRO A 72 -10.13 7.83 18.21
C PRO A 72 -10.15 9.03 19.14
N LYS A 73 -11.19 9.10 20.01
CA LYS A 73 -11.28 10.14 21.03
C LYS A 73 -10.29 9.83 22.16
N ILE A 74 -9.43 10.78 22.44
CA ILE A 74 -8.54 10.69 23.59
C ILE A 74 -9.31 11.18 24.81
N VAL A 75 -9.67 10.25 25.71
CA VAL A 75 -10.59 10.53 26.81
C VAL A 75 -9.86 10.97 28.09
N THR A 76 -8.62 10.55 28.30
CA THR A 76 -7.85 10.85 29.52
C THR A 76 -6.40 11.24 29.22
N LYS A 77 -5.80 12.00 30.15
CA LYS A 77 -4.38 12.33 30.08
C LYS A 77 -3.50 11.09 30.17
N ALA A 78 -3.93 10.05 30.88
CA ALA A 78 -3.20 8.79 31.00
C ALA A 78 -3.10 8.08 29.65
N GLU A 79 -4.18 8.00 28.90
CA GLU A 79 -4.19 7.41 27.56
C GLU A 79 -3.29 8.19 26.60
N LEU A 80 -3.32 9.52 26.68
CA LEU A 80 -2.46 10.38 25.88
C LEU A 80 -0.99 10.15 26.20
N LEU A 81 -0.64 9.99 27.48
CA LEU A 81 0.71 9.69 27.92
C LEU A 81 1.18 8.32 27.44
N GLU A 82 0.33 7.32 27.49
CA GLU A 82 0.64 5.98 26.96
C GLU A 82 0.90 6.00 25.46
N MET A 83 0.09 6.71 24.70
CA MET A 83 0.29 6.89 23.26
C MET A 83 1.62 7.57 22.96
N LYS A 84 1.97 8.62 23.71
CA LYS A 84 3.26 9.30 23.56
C LYS A 84 4.44 8.41 23.93
N ARG A 85 4.32 7.59 24.98
CA ARG A 85 5.36 6.63 25.37
C ARG A 85 5.57 5.57 24.33
N ALA A 86 4.50 5.00 23.79
CA ALA A 86 4.55 4.00 22.72
C ALA A 86 5.24 4.58 21.46
N LYS A 87 4.88 5.80 21.07
CA LYS A 87 5.49 6.50 19.96
C LYS A 87 6.98 6.78 20.17
N LYS A 88 7.37 7.16 21.39
CA LYS A 88 8.76 7.40 21.75
C LYS A 88 9.59 6.11 21.71
N ARG A 89 9.04 4.98 22.17
CA ARG A 89 9.71 3.67 22.08
C ARG A 89 9.97 3.27 20.63
N THR A 90 9.03 3.52 19.74
CA THR A 90 9.18 3.22 18.32
C THR A 90 10.29 4.04 17.69
N LEU A 91 10.47 5.29 18.13
CA LEU A 91 11.51 6.18 17.62
C LEU A 91 12.91 5.86 18.17
N GLU A 92 13.02 5.18 19.31
CA GLU A 92 14.30 4.79 19.92
C GLU A 92 14.87 3.49 19.33
N LEU A 93 14.10 2.79 18.53
CA LEU A 93 14.54 1.60 17.81
C LEU A 93 15.16 1.94 16.47
#